data_aadbb2ecf85031d7afdaaa372d7996d6
#
_entry.id   aadbb2ecf85031d7afdaaa372d7996d6
#
_cell.length_a   1.000
_cell.length_b   1.000
_cell.length_c   1.000
_cell.angle_alpha   90.00
_cell.angle_beta   90.00
_cell.angle_gamma   90.00
#
_symmetry.space_group_name_H-M   'P 1'
#
loop_
_entity.id
_entity.type
_entity.pdbx_description
1 polymer ?
#
loop_
_entity_poly.entity_id
_entity_poly.type
_entity_poly.pdbx_seq_one_letter_code
_entity_poly.pdbx_strand_id
1 'polypeptide(L)'
;MGKKKQNKVLEILQGYMVPILFTLLCLVSIKISGQSASYVITETISRVGRNAILIVSLILPVMCGMGLNFSIVLGAMAGEIGLILITHWSIDGLPGIIVASLIGTVLAIVLGTLTGMLFNKVKGQEMITGMILGFFAVGVYDLIFIFMVGSVIPMVNPEIMLNSQNAAGETIYVGLRNTIDFHAATKYAVDNACKMMFVKLLPMMLVGFAAVTVLIVAFNIGKKKLDVKKSLFAARGFLITTIILGILQILMKTSKAVQKAFFIVQVPILTVVIIALVCMLVVFITKTKLGQDIKTVGMNMQVATAAGINVDKTRIVATVLSTVIASWGQIIFLQNIGNVQTFNSHEQVGTYAVAALLVGGASIDKATMGQVFTGTVLFHILFFITPLAGKVLFSDPQLGEYFRVFLCYGIIAVSLILYAWKKI
;
A
#
# COMPACT_ATOMS: atom_id res chain seq x y z
N MET A 1 21.54 -7.36 -37.36
CA MET A 1 20.68 -6.40 -36.62
C MET A 1 19.38 -7.01 -36.07
N GLY A 2 18.77 -8.02 -36.71
CA GLY A 2 17.51 -8.63 -36.29
C GLY A 2 17.57 -9.40 -34.97
N LYS A 3 18.54 -10.25 -34.72
CA LYS A 3 18.67 -11.05 -33.48
C LYS A 3 18.83 -10.22 -32.20
N LYS A 4 19.57 -9.10 -32.27
CA LYS A 4 19.77 -8.19 -31.11
C LYS A 4 18.50 -7.42 -30.72
N LYS A 5 17.61 -7.15 -31.70
CA LYS A 5 16.32 -6.49 -31.46
C LYS A 5 15.28 -7.48 -30.91
N GLN A 6 15.32 -8.74 -31.38
CA GLN A 6 14.45 -9.82 -30.91
C GLN A 6 14.76 -10.21 -29.45
N ASN A 7 16.04 -10.29 -29.05
CA ASN A 7 16.43 -10.54 -27.67
C ASN A 7 15.99 -9.41 -26.73
N LYS A 8 16.04 -8.14 -27.19
CA LYS A 8 15.63 -7.00 -26.35
C LYS A 8 14.11 -6.94 -26.11
N VAL A 9 13.31 -7.36 -27.11
CA VAL A 9 11.85 -7.48 -26.95
C VAL A 9 11.51 -8.64 -26.01
N LEU A 10 12.24 -9.77 -26.12
CA LEU A 10 12.06 -10.92 -25.23
C LEU A 10 12.42 -10.58 -23.77
N GLU A 11 13.52 -9.87 -23.56
CA GLU A 11 13.92 -9.39 -22.22
C GLU A 11 12.89 -8.43 -21.61
N ILE A 12 12.32 -7.54 -22.42
CA ILE A 12 11.26 -6.63 -21.97
C ILE A 12 10.00 -7.40 -21.63
N LEU A 13 9.57 -8.33 -22.50
CA LEU A 13 8.40 -9.18 -22.26
C LEU A 13 8.59 -10.03 -20.99
N GLN A 14 9.75 -10.62 -20.79
CA GLN A 14 10.08 -11.38 -19.58
C GLN A 14 10.06 -10.49 -18.30
N GLY A 15 10.45 -9.22 -18.43
CA GLY A 15 10.42 -8.27 -17.32
C GLY A 15 9.01 -7.84 -16.89
N TYR A 16 8.06 -7.79 -17.84
CA TYR A 16 6.68 -7.35 -17.61
C TYR A 16 5.65 -8.49 -17.71
N MET A 17 6.09 -9.75 -17.76
CA MET A 17 5.20 -10.90 -17.94
C MET A 17 4.12 -10.99 -16.86
N VAL A 18 4.47 -10.76 -15.59
CA VAL A 18 3.52 -10.78 -14.48
C VAL A 18 2.47 -9.66 -14.61
N PRO A 19 2.83 -8.38 -14.74
CA PRO A 19 1.85 -7.32 -14.96
C PRO A 19 0.96 -7.53 -16.19
N ILE A 20 1.51 -8.05 -17.30
CA ILE A 20 0.74 -8.33 -18.53
C ILE A 20 -0.29 -9.43 -18.27
N LEU A 21 0.11 -10.54 -17.65
CA LEU A 21 -0.78 -11.64 -17.31
C LEU A 21 -1.94 -11.16 -16.44
N PHE A 22 -1.62 -10.39 -15.39
CA PHE A 22 -2.63 -9.87 -14.46
C PHE A 22 -3.52 -8.80 -15.10
N THR A 23 -3.01 -8.01 -16.03
CA THR A 23 -3.85 -7.07 -16.82
C THR A 23 -4.87 -7.85 -17.66
N LEU A 24 -4.47 -8.93 -18.32
CA LEU A 24 -5.40 -9.79 -19.07
C LEU A 24 -6.44 -10.42 -18.15
N LEU A 25 -6.04 -10.94 -17.00
CA LEU A 25 -6.97 -11.50 -16.03
C LEU A 25 -7.98 -10.44 -15.51
N CYS A 26 -7.53 -9.21 -15.25
CA CYS A 26 -8.42 -8.10 -14.88
C CYS A 26 -9.47 -7.84 -15.97
N LEU A 27 -9.05 -7.73 -17.23
CA LEU A 27 -9.95 -7.45 -18.35
C LEU A 27 -11.00 -8.55 -18.53
N VAL A 28 -10.57 -9.81 -18.45
CA VAL A 28 -11.47 -10.97 -18.55
C VAL A 28 -12.45 -11.00 -17.38
N SER A 29 -11.96 -10.81 -16.14
CA SER A 29 -12.81 -10.83 -14.94
C SER A 29 -13.81 -9.66 -14.92
N ILE A 30 -13.42 -8.47 -15.36
CA ILE A 30 -14.34 -7.32 -15.50
C ILE A 30 -15.45 -7.65 -16.50
N LYS A 31 -15.10 -8.24 -17.64
CA LYS A 31 -16.10 -8.63 -18.66
C LYS A 31 -17.08 -9.69 -18.13
N ILE A 32 -16.59 -10.68 -17.42
CA ILE A 32 -17.42 -11.77 -16.85
C ILE A 32 -18.33 -11.22 -15.74
N SER A 33 -17.82 -10.35 -14.87
CA SER A 33 -18.59 -9.80 -13.74
C SER A 33 -19.78 -8.94 -14.14
N GLY A 34 -19.82 -8.45 -15.40
CA GLY A 34 -20.88 -7.56 -15.91
C GLY A 34 -20.96 -6.20 -15.20
N GLN A 35 -19.97 -5.82 -14.40
CA GLN A 35 -20.00 -4.58 -13.64
C GLN A 35 -19.83 -3.35 -14.53
N SER A 36 -20.48 -2.25 -14.14
CA SER A 36 -20.35 -0.99 -14.87
C SER A 36 -18.95 -0.40 -14.77
N ALA A 37 -18.46 0.25 -15.82
CA ALA A 37 -17.17 0.94 -15.80
C ALA A 37 -17.07 1.98 -14.67
N SER A 38 -18.17 2.69 -14.36
CA SER A 38 -18.24 3.64 -13.23
C SER A 38 -17.95 2.96 -11.91
N TYR A 39 -18.52 1.80 -11.66
CA TYR A 39 -18.29 1.02 -10.44
C TYR A 39 -16.81 0.60 -10.34
N VAL A 40 -16.28 0.01 -11.40
CA VAL A 40 -14.88 -0.46 -11.43
C VAL A 40 -13.92 0.69 -11.17
N ILE A 41 -14.12 1.84 -11.81
CA ILE A 41 -13.25 3.02 -11.63
C ILE A 41 -13.35 3.57 -10.20
N THR A 42 -14.56 3.76 -9.68
CA THR A 42 -14.78 4.30 -8.33
C THR A 42 -14.16 3.41 -7.27
N GLU A 43 -14.41 2.10 -7.36
CA GLU A 43 -13.87 1.13 -6.40
C GLU A 43 -12.34 1.03 -6.50
N THR A 44 -11.78 1.09 -7.71
CA THR A 44 -10.32 1.10 -7.90
C THR A 44 -9.69 2.34 -7.27
N ILE A 45 -10.23 3.53 -7.48
CA ILE A 45 -9.71 4.77 -6.88
C ILE A 45 -9.77 4.70 -5.36
N SER A 46 -10.88 4.24 -4.79
CA SER A 46 -11.04 4.07 -3.34
C SER A 46 -10.01 3.08 -2.79
N ARG A 47 -9.82 1.92 -3.44
CA ARG A 47 -8.87 0.89 -3.00
C ARG A 47 -7.41 1.29 -3.16
N VAL A 48 -7.07 2.01 -4.22
CA VAL A 48 -5.73 2.62 -4.36
C VAL A 48 -5.50 3.64 -3.25
N GLY A 49 -6.49 4.49 -2.95
CA GLY A 49 -6.43 5.47 -1.88
C GLY A 49 -6.09 4.85 -0.53
N ARG A 50 -6.74 3.76 -0.17
CA ARG A 50 -6.55 3.13 1.15
C ARG A 50 -5.35 2.18 1.25
N ASN A 51 -4.88 1.57 0.15
CA ASN A 51 -3.85 0.52 0.21
C ASN A 51 -2.47 0.95 -0.30
N ALA A 52 -2.36 2.02 -1.10
CA ALA A 52 -1.09 2.39 -1.73
C ALA A 52 0.05 2.61 -0.73
N ILE A 53 -0.22 3.25 0.43
CA ILE A 53 0.78 3.53 1.45
C ILE A 53 1.34 2.24 2.06
N LEU A 54 0.47 1.24 2.31
CA LEU A 54 0.88 -0.07 2.82
C LEU A 54 1.87 -0.76 1.86
N ILE A 55 1.63 -0.67 0.56
CA ILE A 55 2.52 -1.28 -0.44
C ILE A 55 3.80 -0.46 -0.61
N VAL A 56 3.74 0.88 -0.52
CA VAL A 56 4.91 1.77 -0.51
C VAL A 56 5.88 1.43 0.62
N SER A 57 5.36 1.01 1.80
CA SER A 57 6.18 0.65 2.96
C SER A 57 7.19 -0.46 2.68
N LEU A 58 6.91 -1.33 1.71
CA LEU A 58 7.78 -2.45 1.33
C LEU A 58 9.03 -2.04 0.54
N ILE A 59 9.07 -0.83 -0.04
CA ILE A 59 10.15 -0.42 -0.94
C ILE A 59 11.51 -0.42 -0.22
N LEU A 60 11.58 0.17 0.98
CA LEU A 60 12.84 0.34 1.70
C LEU A 60 13.47 -1.00 2.14
N PRO A 61 12.72 -1.97 2.73
CA PRO A 61 13.24 -3.29 3.04
C PRO A 61 13.71 -4.05 1.80
N VAL A 62 12.96 -4.03 0.70
CA VAL A 62 13.35 -4.67 -0.57
C VAL A 62 14.64 -4.06 -1.09
N MET A 63 14.77 -2.72 -1.09
CA MET A 63 15.99 -2.03 -1.51
C MET A 63 17.19 -2.33 -0.60
N CYS A 64 16.95 -2.65 0.67
CA CYS A 64 17.98 -3.02 1.65
C CYS A 64 18.40 -4.51 1.55
N GLY A 65 17.84 -5.27 0.61
CA GLY A 65 18.15 -6.68 0.41
C GLY A 65 17.56 -7.62 1.45
N MET A 66 16.58 -7.16 2.23
CA MET A 66 15.87 -8.00 3.21
C MET A 66 14.69 -8.77 2.58
N GLY A 67 14.51 -8.64 1.27
CA GLY A 67 13.41 -9.27 0.56
C GLY A 67 12.05 -8.65 0.87
N LEU A 68 10.99 -9.44 0.68
CA LEU A 68 9.61 -9.03 0.91
C LEU A 68 9.31 -9.04 2.42
N ASN A 69 9.06 -7.87 2.98
CA ASN A 69 8.88 -7.70 4.41
C ASN A 69 7.44 -8.02 4.85
N PHE A 70 7.19 -9.24 5.32
CA PHE A 70 5.89 -9.62 5.89
C PHE A 70 5.65 -9.02 7.29
N SER A 71 6.70 -8.56 7.99
CA SER A 71 6.55 -7.97 9.33
C SER A 71 5.89 -6.58 9.34
N ILE A 72 5.48 -6.03 8.18
CA ILE A 72 4.67 -4.80 8.13
C ILE A 72 3.35 -4.93 8.89
N VAL A 73 2.90 -6.15 9.18
CA VAL A 73 1.77 -6.44 10.08
C VAL A 73 1.94 -5.75 11.44
N LEU A 74 3.16 -5.69 11.99
CA LEU A 74 3.44 -4.98 13.25
C LEU A 74 3.21 -3.46 13.12
N GLY A 75 3.51 -2.90 11.94
CA GLY A 75 3.19 -1.50 11.64
C GLY A 75 1.68 -1.27 11.55
N ALA A 76 0.97 -2.20 10.89
CA ALA A 76 -0.48 -2.15 10.82
C ALA A 76 -1.13 -2.21 12.22
N MET A 77 -0.67 -3.13 13.09
CA MET A 77 -1.10 -3.20 14.49
C MET A 77 -0.85 -1.89 15.24
N ALA A 78 0.32 -1.28 15.07
CA ALA A 78 0.64 -0.01 15.71
C ALA A 78 -0.35 1.12 15.30
N GLY A 79 -0.71 1.19 14.02
CA GLY A 79 -1.72 2.13 13.53
C GLY A 79 -3.12 1.83 14.04
N GLU A 80 -3.49 0.56 14.12
CA GLU A 80 -4.76 0.09 14.65
C GLU A 80 -4.91 0.40 16.13
N ILE A 81 -3.89 0.17 16.94
CA ILE A 81 -3.86 0.55 18.36
C ILE A 81 -4.06 2.07 18.51
N GLY A 82 -3.42 2.88 17.67
CA GLY A 82 -3.63 4.33 17.68
C GLY A 82 -5.10 4.71 17.45
N LEU A 83 -5.78 4.05 16.51
CA LEU A 83 -7.20 4.29 16.24
C LEU A 83 -8.12 3.81 17.38
N ILE A 84 -7.83 2.66 17.98
CA ILE A 84 -8.57 2.15 19.15
C ILE A 84 -8.46 3.13 20.32
N LEU A 85 -7.27 3.66 20.60
CA LEU A 85 -7.05 4.60 21.68
C LEU A 85 -7.76 5.94 21.49
N ILE A 86 -7.77 6.51 20.29
CA ILE A 86 -8.52 7.75 20.04
C ILE A 86 -10.03 7.53 20.14
N THR A 87 -10.53 6.36 19.73
CA THR A 87 -11.94 6.01 19.93
C THR A 87 -12.26 5.85 21.42
N HIS A 88 -11.35 5.24 22.19
CA HIS A 88 -11.49 5.17 23.66
C HIS A 88 -11.56 6.56 24.30
N TRP A 89 -10.74 7.50 23.88
CA TRP A 89 -10.69 8.87 24.40
C TRP A 89 -11.68 9.82 23.74
N SER A 90 -12.50 9.33 22.81
CA SER A 90 -13.47 10.13 22.04
C SER A 90 -12.84 11.36 21.35
N ILE A 91 -11.60 11.19 20.83
CA ILE A 91 -10.92 12.22 20.06
C ILE A 91 -11.29 12.03 18.58
N ASP A 92 -12.24 12.82 18.09
CA ASP A 92 -12.84 12.61 16.80
C ASP A 92 -12.23 13.44 15.66
N GLY A 93 -12.56 13.03 14.43
CA GLY A 93 -12.24 13.76 13.20
C GLY A 93 -10.76 13.75 12.82
N LEU A 94 -10.34 14.77 12.06
CA LEU A 94 -8.94 14.92 11.65
C LEU A 94 -7.95 15.05 12.81
N PRO A 95 -8.25 15.79 13.90
CA PRO A 95 -7.40 15.81 15.10
C PRO A 95 -7.16 14.40 15.66
N GLY A 96 -8.22 13.58 15.74
CA GLY A 96 -8.10 12.18 16.16
C GLY A 96 -7.15 11.39 15.27
N ILE A 97 -7.28 11.49 13.95
CA ILE A 97 -6.38 10.81 12.99
C ILE A 97 -4.92 11.24 13.18
N ILE A 98 -4.66 12.52 13.46
CA ILE A 98 -3.30 13.02 13.74
C ILE A 98 -2.76 12.39 15.04
N VAL A 99 -3.55 12.38 16.12
CA VAL A 99 -3.16 11.76 17.39
C VAL A 99 -2.92 10.26 17.22
N ALA A 100 -3.80 9.55 16.52
CA ALA A 100 -3.62 8.13 16.19
C ALA A 100 -2.31 7.89 15.40
N SER A 101 -1.99 8.78 14.45
CA SER A 101 -0.77 8.70 13.67
C SER A 101 0.48 8.92 14.52
N LEU A 102 0.44 9.83 15.49
CA LEU A 102 1.56 10.05 16.43
C LEU A 102 1.77 8.83 17.34
N ILE A 103 0.71 8.30 17.94
CA ILE A 103 0.77 7.10 18.78
C ILE A 103 1.27 5.92 17.97
N GLY A 104 0.66 5.68 16.79
CA GLY A 104 1.06 4.61 15.88
C GLY A 104 2.51 4.73 15.45
N THR A 105 3.03 5.96 15.23
CA THR A 105 4.43 6.20 14.89
C THR A 105 5.37 5.77 16.02
N VAL A 106 5.07 6.14 17.26
CA VAL A 106 5.90 5.77 18.42
C VAL A 106 5.94 4.25 18.60
N LEU A 107 4.78 3.60 18.55
CA LEU A 107 4.69 2.14 18.63
C LEU A 107 5.40 1.46 17.45
N ALA A 108 5.23 1.97 16.24
CA ALA A 108 5.88 1.43 15.04
C ALA A 108 7.41 1.57 15.09
N ILE A 109 7.96 2.64 15.69
CA ILE A 109 9.40 2.78 15.91
C ILE A 109 9.91 1.70 16.86
N VAL A 110 9.22 1.45 17.97
CA VAL A 110 9.61 0.41 18.93
C VAL A 110 9.55 -0.98 18.28
N LEU A 111 8.41 -1.34 17.69
CA LEU A 111 8.21 -2.65 17.06
C LEU A 111 9.14 -2.84 15.85
N GLY A 112 9.35 -1.80 15.03
CA GLY A 112 10.26 -1.84 13.90
C GLY A 112 11.72 -1.97 14.31
N THR A 113 12.11 -1.38 15.46
CA THR A 113 13.49 -1.55 16.01
C THR A 113 13.72 -2.98 16.47
N LEU A 114 12.77 -3.55 17.21
CA LEU A 114 12.84 -4.95 17.65
C LEU A 114 12.90 -5.91 16.46
N THR A 115 12.07 -5.70 15.46
CA THR A 115 12.06 -6.47 14.20
C THR A 115 13.39 -6.34 13.46
N GLY A 116 13.92 -5.14 13.33
CA GLY A 116 15.20 -4.91 12.65
C GLY A 116 16.38 -5.55 13.38
N MET A 117 16.38 -5.54 14.73
CA MET A 117 17.36 -6.27 15.53
C MET A 117 17.27 -7.78 15.31
N LEU A 118 16.05 -8.33 15.23
CA LEU A 118 15.84 -9.73 14.92
C LEU A 118 16.35 -10.08 13.51
N PHE A 119 16.03 -9.28 12.51
CA PHE A 119 16.48 -9.48 11.13
C PHE A 119 18.02 -9.47 11.01
N ASN A 120 18.72 -8.70 11.84
CA ASN A 120 20.18 -8.72 11.86
C ASN A 120 20.77 -10.04 12.39
N LYS A 121 20.02 -10.78 13.22
CA LYS A 121 20.44 -12.11 13.72
C LYS A 121 20.16 -13.24 12.72
N VAL A 122 19.20 -13.06 11.82
CA VAL A 122 18.73 -14.10 10.89
C VAL A 122 19.02 -13.75 9.42
N LYS A 123 20.14 -13.08 9.16
CA LYS A 123 20.52 -12.63 7.81
C LYS A 123 20.35 -13.71 6.75
N GLY A 124 19.60 -13.40 5.68
CA GLY A 124 19.28 -14.33 4.60
C GLY A 124 17.95 -15.10 4.78
N GLN A 125 17.29 -14.99 5.94
CA GLN A 125 16.01 -15.64 6.23
C GLN A 125 14.92 -14.65 6.67
N GLU A 126 15.08 -13.36 6.31
CA GLU A 126 14.23 -12.26 6.80
C GLU A 126 12.77 -12.43 6.39
N MET A 127 12.50 -12.96 5.20
CA MET A 127 11.13 -13.18 4.71
C MET A 127 10.37 -14.18 5.61
N ILE A 128 10.98 -15.34 5.88
CA ILE A 128 10.38 -16.40 6.70
C ILE A 128 10.24 -15.91 8.14
N THR A 129 11.30 -15.29 8.67
CA THR A 129 11.30 -14.74 10.03
C THR A 129 10.26 -13.63 10.18
N GLY A 130 10.11 -12.76 9.18
CA GLY A 130 9.09 -11.70 9.18
C GLY A 130 7.67 -12.24 9.20
N MET A 131 7.41 -13.34 8.47
CA MET A 131 6.12 -14.01 8.47
C MET A 131 5.82 -14.68 9.82
N ILE A 132 6.78 -15.42 10.38
CA ILE A 132 6.64 -16.06 11.69
C ILE A 132 6.47 -15.01 12.81
N LEU A 133 7.25 -13.92 12.75
CA LEU A 133 7.12 -12.79 13.68
C LEU A 133 5.74 -12.14 13.59
N GLY A 134 5.20 -12.00 12.37
CA GLY A 134 3.86 -11.50 12.15
C GLY A 134 2.80 -12.35 12.86
N PHE A 135 2.82 -13.67 12.66
CA PHE A 135 1.88 -14.59 13.33
C PHE A 135 2.05 -14.59 14.86
N PHE A 136 3.29 -14.55 15.37
CA PHE A 136 3.54 -14.42 16.79
C PHE A 136 2.97 -13.11 17.36
N ALA A 137 3.19 -12.01 16.65
CA ALA A 137 2.71 -10.70 17.07
C ALA A 137 1.18 -10.62 17.09
N VAL A 138 0.48 -11.27 16.13
CA VAL A 138 -0.99 -11.41 16.15
C VAL A 138 -1.43 -12.12 17.42
N GLY A 139 -0.84 -13.25 17.75
CA GLY A 139 -1.18 -13.97 19.00
C GLY A 139 -0.96 -13.15 20.27
N VAL A 140 0.13 -12.37 20.33
CA VAL A 140 0.40 -11.47 21.49
C VAL A 140 -0.61 -10.33 21.53
N TYR A 141 -0.94 -9.75 20.38
CA TYR A 141 -1.95 -8.71 20.25
C TYR A 141 -3.32 -9.20 20.75
N ASP A 142 -3.75 -10.35 20.29
CA ASP A 142 -5.04 -10.96 20.67
C ASP A 142 -5.06 -11.22 22.18
N LEU A 143 -3.98 -11.77 22.74
CA LEU A 143 -3.89 -12.01 24.17
C LEU A 143 -4.03 -10.71 24.99
N ILE A 144 -3.39 -9.62 24.56
CA ILE A 144 -3.49 -8.33 25.23
C ILE A 144 -4.91 -7.79 25.14
N PHE A 145 -5.50 -7.76 23.95
CA PHE A 145 -6.78 -7.09 23.71
C PHE A 145 -8.01 -7.91 24.11
N ILE A 146 -7.90 -9.24 24.21
CA ILE A 146 -8.97 -10.12 24.72
C ILE A 146 -8.94 -10.23 26.25
N PHE A 147 -7.75 -10.39 26.86
CA PHE A 147 -7.65 -10.76 28.26
C PHE A 147 -7.12 -9.63 29.17
N MET A 148 -6.18 -8.80 28.71
CA MET A 148 -5.54 -7.81 29.58
C MET A 148 -6.29 -6.50 29.61
N VAL A 149 -6.96 -6.10 28.54
CA VAL A 149 -7.78 -4.90 28.48
C VAL A 149 -9.04 -5.07 29.31
N GLY A 150 -9.31 -4.10 30.21
CA GLY A 150 -10.40 -4.16 31.18
C GLY A 150 -10.05 -4.89 32.49
N SER A 151 -9.04 -5.76 32.50
CA SER A 151 -8.57 -6.46 33.71
C SER A 151 -7.26 -5.88 34.25
N VAL A 152 -6.18 -5.94 33.47
CA VAL A 152 -4.85 -5.44 33.81
C VAL A 152 -4.64 -4.00 33.31
N ILE A 153 -5.11 -3.73 32.08
CA ILE A 153 -5.07 -2.41 31.47
C ILE A 153 -6.42 -1.75 31.72
N PRO A 154 -6.51 -0.74 32.60
CA PRO A 154 -7.79 -0.13 32.95
C PRO A 154 -8.37 0.62 31.74
N MET A 155 -9.42 0.09 31.17
CA MET A 155 -10.19 0.67 30.08
C MET A 155 -11.66 0.52 30.42
N VAL A 156 -12.43 1.59 30.36
CA VAL A 156 -13.85 1.60 30.67
C VAL A 156 -14.56 2.44 29.62
N ASN A 157 -14.84 1.82 28.48
CA ASN A 157 -15.62 2.47 27.42
C ASN A 157 -16.62 1.44 26.84
N PRO A 158 -17.93 1.63 27.06
CA PRO A 158 -18.96 0.67 26.62
C PRO A 158 -19.06 0.56 25.09
N GLU A 159 -18.56 1.51 24.33
CA GLU A 159 -18.60 1.49 22.87
C GLU A 159 -17.61 0.50 22.25
N ILE A 160 -16.43 0.35 22.89
CA ILE A 160 -15.35 -0.47 22.34
C ILE A 160 -15.11 -1.77 23.10
N MET A 161 -15.66 -1.90 24.33
CA MET A 161 -15.43 -3.06 25.17
C MET A 161 -16.62 -4.01 25.22
N LEU A 162 -16.31 -5.28 25.47
CA LEU A 162 -17.31 -6.28 25.80
C LEU A 162 -17.78 -6.04 27.25
N ASN A 163 -19.08 -6.02 27.45
CA ASN A 163 -19.68 -5.97 28.78
C ASN A 163 -20.13 -7.37 29.18
N SER A 164 -19.87 -7.71 30.43
CA SER A 164 -20.33 -8.93 31.08
C SER A 164 -20.88 -8.55 32.46
N GLN A 165 -21.65 -9.43 33.10
CA GLN A 165 -22.07 -9.24 34.47
C GLN A 165 -21.30 -10.21 35.38
N ASN A 166 -20.77 -9.70 36.48
CA ASN A 166 -20.18 -10.56 37.52
C ASN A 166 -21.27 -11.27 38.33
N ALA A 167 -20.88 -12.16 39.20
CA ALA A 167 -21.81 -12.91 40.07
C ALA A 167 -22.65 -11.99 41.01
N ALA A 168 -22.24 -10.74 41.21
CA ALA A 168 -22.96 -9.74 41.99
C ALA A 168 -23.92 -8.88 41.14
N GLY A 169 -24.02 -9.12 39.83
CA GLY A 169 -24.87 -8.35 38.91
C GLY A 169 -24.27 -7.03 38.44
N GLU A 170 -23.00 -6.74 38.77
CA GLU A 170 -22.32 -5.53 38.34
C GLU A 170 -21.76 -5.68 36.93
N THR A 171 -21.86 -4.63 36.11
CA THR A 171 -21.29 -4.63 34.76
C THR A 171 -19.77 -4.53 34.85
N ILE A 172 -19.11 -5.53 34.29
CA ILE A 172 -17.65 -5.57 34.13
C ILE A 172 -17.30 -5.49 32.63
N TYR A 173 -16.21 -4.83 32.33
CA TYR A 173 -15.67 -4.72 30.96
C TYR A 173 -14.43 -5.59 30.86
N VAL A 174 -14.46 -6.57 29.94
CA VAL A 174 -13.32 -7.49 29.72
C VAL A 174 -13.13 -7.68 28.22
N GLY A 175 -11.98 -7.29 27.74
CA GLY A 175 -11.61 -7.37 26.33
C GLY A 175 -12.33 -6.39 25.42
N LEU A 176 -11.80 -6.24 24.21
CA LEU A 176 -12.39 -5.39 23.18
C LEU A 176 -13.45 -6.14 22.37
N ARG A 177 -14.39 -5.40 21.82
CA ARG A 177 -15.33 -5.92 20.83
C ARG A 177 -14.59 -6.34 19.56
N ASN A 178 -15.09 -7.37 18.89
CA ASN A 178 -14.55 -7.83 17.61
C ASN A 178 -14.62 -6.73 16.52
N THR A 179 -15.68 -5.93 16.54
CA THR A 179 -15.83 -4.80 15.62
C THR A 179 -16.05 -3.53 16.44
N ILE A 180 -15.23 -2.53 16.19
CA ILE A 180 -15.31 -1.19 16.77
C ILE A 180 -15.63 -0.22 15.63
N ASP A 181 -16.81 0.38 15.67
CA ASP A 181 -17.21 1.42 14.71
C ASP A 181 -16.61 2.75 15.15
N PHE A 182 -16.01 3.48 14.21
CA PHE A 182 -15.55 4.84 14.48
C PHE A 182 -16.72 5.81 14.55
N HIS A 183 -16.59 6.84 15.37
CA HIS A 183 -17.55 7.94 15.41
C HIS A 183 -17.71 8.59 14.04
N ALA A 184 -18.89 9.15 13.77
CA ALA A 184 -19.23 9.71 12.45
C ALA A 184 -18.23 10.76 11.95
N ALA A 185 -17.60 11.53 12.86
CA ALA A 185 -16.60 12.53 12.52
C ALA A 185 -15.24 11.92 12.13
N THR A 186 -14.90 10.72 12.65
CA THR A 186 -13.64 10.00 12.36
C THR A 186 -13.78 9.10 11.13
N LYS A 187 -14.97 8.57 10.92
CA LYS A 187 -15.30 7.75 9.76
C LYS A 187 -15.16 8.55 8.47
N TYR A 188 -14.26 8.10 7.59
CA TYR A 188 -13.91 8.80 6.35
C TYR A 188 -13.37 10.23 6.56
N ALA A 189 -12.81 10.56 7.73
CA ALA A 189 -12.38 11.92 8.08
C ALA A 189 -11.42 12.52 7.05
N VAL A 190 -10.42 11.75 6.59
CA VAL A 190 -9.45 12.19 5.61
C VAL A 190 -10.09 12.29 4.21
N ASP A 191 -10.90 11.29 3.84
CA ASP A 191 -11.53 11.24 2.50
C ASP A 191 -12.58 12.32 2.33
N ASN A 192 -13.32 12.67 3.39
CA ASN A 192 -14.38 13.67 3.37
C ASN A 192 -13.87 15.10 3.50
N ALA A 193 -12.68 15.30 4.05
CA ALA A 193 -12.12 16.63 4.28
C ALA A 193 -11.97 17.46 3.01
N CYS A 194 -11.64 16.81 1.89
CA CYS A 194 -11.55 17.46 0.59
C CYS A 194 -11.86 16.46 -0.52
N LYS A 195 -13.06 16.55 -1.09
CA LYS A 195 -13.50 15.72 -2.22
C LYS A 195 -13.77 16.57 -3.44
N MET A 196 -13.43 16.06 -4.62
CA MET A 196 -13.79 16.69 -5.89
C MET A 196 -14.25 15.65 -6.90
N MET A 197 -15.26 16.01 -7.72
CA MET A 197 -15.65 15.18 -8.85
C MET A 197 -14.51 15.09 -9.86
N PHE A 198 -14.20 13.90 -10.35
CA PHE A 198 -13.11 13.67 -11.30
C PHE A 198 -13.23 14.53 -12.55
N VAL A 199 -14.45 14.76 -13.06
CA VAL A 199 -14.73 15.61 -14.21
C VAL A 199 -14.24 17.05 -14.03
N LYS A 200 -14.31 17.59 -12.80
CA LYS A 200 -13.80 18.93 -12.44
C LYS A 200 -12.30 18.93 -12.16
N LEU A 201 -11.80 17.84 -11.62
CA LEU A 201 -10.38 17.69 -11.27
C LEU A 201 -9.49 17.51 -12.51
N LEU A 202 -9.98 16.80 -13.53
CA LEU A 202 -9.22 16.43 -14.72
C LEU A 202 -8.60 17.63 -15.47
N PRO A 203 -9.33 18.72 -15.76
CA PRO A 203 -8.73 19.91 -16.38
C PRO A 203 -7.64 20.55 -15.51
N MET A 204 -7.83 20.60 -14.19
CA MET A 204 -6.85 21.15 -13.26
C MET A 204 -5.57 20.31 -13.24
N MET A 205 -5.70 18.97 -13.21
CA MET A 205 -4.56 18.06 -13.31
C MET A 205 -3.83 18.22 -14.64
N LEU A 206 -4.56 18.32 -15.76
CA LEU A 206 -3.97 18.49 -17.08
C LEU A 206 -3.10 19.77 -17.13
N VAL A 207 -3.64 20.90 -16.68
CA VAL A 207 -2.91 22.18 -16.64
C VAL A 207 -1.71 22.08 -15.67
N GLY A 208 -1.89 21.49 -14.49
CA GLY A 208 -0.82 21.33 -13.52
C GLY A 208 0.35 20.48 -14.04
N PHE A 209 0.08 19.31 -14.60
CA PHE A 209 1.11 18.43 -15.17
C PHE A 209 1.78 19.04 -16.40
N ALA A 210 1.04 19.76 -17.24
CA ALA A 210 1.59 20.50 -18.37
C ALA A 210 2.53 21.61 -17.90
N ALA A 211 2.12 22.41 -16.90
CA ALA A 211 2.95 23.46 -16.32
C ALA A 211 4.24 22.90 -15.71
N VAL A 212 4.18 21.82 -14.92
CA VAL A 212 5.36 21.15 -14.37
C VAL A 212 6.29 20.64 -15.48
N THR A 213 5.73 20.04 -16.54
CA THR A 213 6.52 19.59 -17.70
C THR A 213 7.30 20.76 -18.32
N VAL A 214 6.61 21.88 -18.56
CA VAL A 214 7.23 23.09 -19.13
C VAL A 214 8.33 23.64 -18.20
N LEU A 215 8.06 23.73 -16.89
CA LEU A 215 9.04 24.21 -15.90
C LEU A 215 10.29 23.33 -15.86
N ILE A 216 10.15 22.00 -15.87
CA ILE A 216 11.31 21.07 -15.88
C ILE A 216 12.13 21.27 -17.18
N VAL A 217 11.46 21.37 -18.32
CA VAL A 217 12.12 21.58 -19.61
C VAL A 217 12.85 22.93 -19.62
N ALA A 218 12.18 24.02 -19.22
CA ALA A 218 12.75 25.35 -19.15
C ALA A 218 13.97 25.41 -18.18
N PHE A 219 13.86 24.80 -17.00
CA PHE A 219 14.95 24.72 -16.05
C PHE A 219 16.19 23.96 -16.59
N ASN A 220 15.93 22.82 -17.27
CA ASN A 220 17.02 22.03 -17.85
C ASN A 220 17.72 22.74 -19.02
N ILE A 221 16.98 23.46 -19.84
CA ILE A 221 17.55 24.28 -20.93
C ILE A 221 18.31 25.47 -20.35
N GLY A 222 17.72 26.20 -19.39
CA GLY A 222 18.31 27.43 -18.86
C GLY A 222 19.54 27.16 -17.99
N LYS A 223 19.42 26.30 -16.95
CA LYS A 223 20.53 26.07 -15.99
C LYS A 223 21.48 24.95 -16.38
N LYS A 224 20.99 23.85 -16.95
CA LYS A 224 21.83 22.69 -17.31
C LYS A 224 22.35 22.74 -18.74
N LYS A 225 21.94 23.71 -19.55
CA LYS A 225 22.28 23.84 -20.98
C LYS A 225 22.03 22.54 -21.77
N LEU A 226 21.01 21.77 -21.38
CA LEU A 226 20.64 20.53 -22.04
C LEU A 226 19.84 20.83 -23.31
N ASP A 227 20.06 20.05 -24.36
CA ASP A 227 19.28 20.09 -25.58
C ASP A 227 17.79 19.74 -25.30
N VAL A 228 16.86 20.30 -26.09
CA VAL A 228 15.39 20.11 -25.94
C VAL A 228 15.03 18.62 -25.84
N LYS A 229 15.61 17.77 -26.70
CA LYS A 229 15.36 16.32 -26.67
C LYS A 229 15.75 15.65 -25.36
N LYS A 230 16.91 16.03 -24.78
CA LYS A 230 17.38 15.51 -23.50
C LYS A 230 16.54 16.03 -22.33
N SER A 231 16.09 17.28 -22.40
CA SER A 231 15.20 17.88 -21.40
C SER A 231 13.82 17.24 -21.40
N LEU A 232 13.22 16.98 -22.56
CA LEU A 232 11.97 16.23 -22.71
C LEU A 232 12.09 14.79 -22.20
N PHE A 233 13.22 14.13 -22.46
CA PHE A 233 13.47 12.79 -21.93
C PHE A 233 13.58 12.79 -20.41
N ALA A 234 14.16 13.83 -19.80
CA ALA A 234 14.21 14.00 -18.35
C ALA A 234 12.79 14.22 -17.75
N ALA A 235 11.91 14.93 -18.46
CA ALA A 235 10.53 15.22 -18.06
C ALA A 235 9.51 14.12 -18.55
N ARG A 236 9.99 13.03 -19.16
CA ARG A 236 9.14 12.04 -19.84
C ARG A 236 7.95 11.52 -19.03
N GLY A 237 8.10 11.32 -17.72
CA GLY A 237 7.03 10.87 -16.86
C GLY A 237 5.87 11.86 -16.80
N PHE A 238 6.17 13.14 -16.56
CA PHE A 238 5.17 14.22 -16.55
C PHE A 238 4.57 14.44 -17.93
N LEU A 239 5.37 14.35 -18.99
CA LEU A 239 4.91 14.47 -20.37
C LEU A 239 3.92 13.35 -20.73
N ILE A 240 4.24 12.10 -20.43
CA ILE A 240 3.35 10.95 -20.68
C ILE A 240 2.03 11.12 -19.90
N THR A 241 2.11 11.53 -18.62
CA THR A 241 0.92 11.78 -17.81
C THR A 241 0.06 12.89 -18.41
N THR A 242 0.68 13.98 -18.86
CA THR A 242 -0.04 15.09 -19.54
C THR A 242 -0.74 14.62 -20.82
N ILE A 243 -0.07 13.79 -21.62
CA ILE A 243 -0.67 13.23 -22.86
C ILE A 243 -1.86 12.33 -22.51
N ILE A 244 -1.72 11.42 -21.52
CA ILE A 244 -2.80 10.52 -21.09
C ILE A 244 -4.00 11.32 -20.60
N LEU A 245 -3.78 12.35 -19.75
CA LEU A 245 -4.85 13.20 -19.25
C LEU A 245 -5.51 13.99 -20.37
N GLY A 246 -4.75 14.47 -21.37
CA GLY A 246 -5.26 15.15 -22.54
C GLY A 246 -6.15 14.24 -23.41
N ILE A 247 -5.69 13.02 -23.67
CA ILE A 247 -6.49 12.01 -24.41
C ILE A 247 -7.78 11.70 -23.64
N LEU A 248 -7.70 11.52 -22.33
CA LEU A 248 -8.86 11.24 -21.49
C LEU A 248 -9.85 12.42 -21.50
N GLN A 249 -9.35 13.66 -21.46
CA GLN A 249 -10.17 14.88 -21.57
C GLN A 249 -10.92 14.93 -22.91
N ILE A 250 -10.26 14.60 -24.02
CA ILE A 250 -10.86 14.54 -25.35
C ILE A 250 -11.93 13.43 -25.38
N LEU A 251 -11.61 12.24 -24.91
CA LEU A 251 -12.53 11.11 -24.85
C LEU A 251 -13.77 11.42 -24.01
N MET A 252 -13.62 12.13 -22.88
CA MET A 252 -14.75 12.58 -22.06
C MET A 252 -15.64 13.59 -22.75
N LYS A 253 -15.11 14.41 -23.68
CA LYS A 253 -15.91 15.36 -24.48
C LYS A 253 -16.59 14.69 -25.68
N THR A 254 -15.98 13.67 -26.27
CA THR A 254 -16.45 13.04 -27.52
C THR A 254 -17.30 11.80 -27.28
N SER A 255 -17.05 11.03 -26.22
CA SER A 255 -17.73 9.77 -25.93
C SER A 255 -18.67 9.86 -24.73
N LYS A 256 -20.00 9.76 -24.98
CA LYS A 256 -21.02 9.72 -23.91
C LYS A 256 -20.80 8.55 -22.94
N ALA A 257 -20.27 7.42 -23.41
CA ALA A 257 -19.99 6.25 -22.56
C ALA A 257 -18.88 6.55 -21.55
N VAL A 258 -17.77 7.18 -22.00
CA VAL A 258 -16.66 7.59 -21.12
C VAL A 258 -17.12 8.68 -20.15
N GLN A 259 -17.85 9.68 -20.63
CA GLN A 259 -18.42 10.73 -19.77
C GLN A 259 -19.27 10.13 -18.65
N LYS A 260 -20.19 9.19 -18.98
CA LYS A 260 -21.04 8.51 -18.01
C LYS A 260 -20.22 7.69 -17.00
N ALA A 261 -19.14 7.04 -17.45
CA ALA A 261 -18.26 6.25 -16.58
C ALA A 261 -17.55 7.09 -15.51
N PHE A 262 -17.15 8.32 -15.84
CA PHE A 262 -16.41 9.20 -14.93
C PHE A 262 -17.27 10.25 -14.21
N PHE A 263 -18.53 10.42 -14.60
CA PHE A 263 -19.41 11.48 -14.06
C PHE A 263 -19.64 11.34 -12.54
N ILE A 264 -19.77 10.12 -12.04
CA ILE A 264 -20.08 9.85 -10.62
C ILE A 264 -18.80 9.73 -9.77
N VAL A 265 -17.63 9.62 -10.42
CA VAL A 265 -16.37 9.34 -9.71
C VAL A 265 -15.94 10.57 -8.89
N GLN A 266 -15.83 10.35 -7.58
CA GLN A 266 -15.28 11.34 -6.64
C GLN A 266 -13.87 10.93 -6.23
N VAL A 267 -12.96 11.89 -6.17
CA VAL A 267 -11.57 11.68 -5.74
C VAL A 267 -11.36 12.32 -4.37
N PRO A 268 -10.91 11.58 -3.36
CA PRO A 268 -10.55 12.12 -2.06
C PRO A 268 -9.18 12.81 -2.16
N ILE A 269 -9.18 14.13 -2.37
CA ILE A 269 -7.96 14.89 -2.69
C ILE A 269 -6.97 14.84 -1.54
N LEU A 270 -7.43 14.97 -0.27
CA LEU A 270 -6.53 14.94 0.87
C LEU A 270 -5.82 13.60 0.99
N THR A 271 -6.52 12.48 0.78
CA THR A 271 -5.93 11.14 0.76
C THR A 271 -4.88 11.02 -0.34
N VAL A 272 -5.17 11.52 -1.56
CA VAL A 272 -4.20 11.53 -2.68
C VAL A 272 -2.98 12.38 -2.34
N VAL A 273 -3.15 13.53 -1.69
CA VAL A 273 -2.03 14.39 -1.24
C VAL A 273 -1.18 13.66 -0.20
N ILE A 274 -1.79 12.99 0.78
CA ILE A 274 -1.05 12.21 1.79
C ILE A 274 -0.24 11.10 1.12
N ILE A 275 -0.83 10.34 0.18
CA ILE A 275 -0.11 9.31 -0.59
C ILE A 275 1.07 9.94 -1.34
N ALA A 276 0.85 11.07 -2.01
CA ALA A 276 1.91 11.77 -2.74
C ALA A 276 3.03 12.24 -1.80
N LEU A 277 2.71 12.75 -0.61
CA LEU A 277 3.68 13.16 0.41
C LEU A 277 4.50 11.96 0.91
N VAL A 278 3.87 10.83 1.20
CA VAL A 278 4.57 9.59 1.60
C VAL A 278 5.46 9.08 0.47
N CYS A 279 4.98 9.08 -0.78
CA CYS A 279 5.81 8.72 -1.93
C CYS A 279 7.00 9.67 -2.11
N MET A 280 6.80 10.98 -1.96
CA MET A 280 7.88 11.97 -2.01
C MET A 280 8.87 11.76 -0.87
N LEU A 281 8.41 11.46 0.34
CA LEU A 281 9.26 11.13 1.48
C LEU A 281 10.15 9.92 1.17
N VAL A 282 9.58 8.82 0.67
CA VAL A 282 10.37 7.62 0.31
C VAL A 282 11.36 7.93 -0.82
N VAL A 283 10.92 8.64 -1.87
CA VAL A 283 11.82 9.05 -2.96
C VAL A 283 12.92 9.98 -2.45
N PHE A 284 12.61 10.91 -1.55
CA PHE A 284 13.59 11.78 -0.92
C PHE A 284 14.61 10.96 -0.12
N ILE A 285 14.16 10.06 0.75
CA ILE A 285 15.04 9.18 1.53
C ILE A 285 15.98 8.41 0.60
N THR A 286 15.46 7.83 -0.51
CA THR A 286 16.30 7.06 -1.45
C THR A 286 17.38 7.88 -2.16
N LYS A 287 17.28 9.21 -2.16
CA LYS A 287 18.29 10.14 -2.73
C LYS A 287 19.28 10.65 -1.69
N THR A 288 19.02 10.52 -0.40
CA THR A 288 19.92 10.91 0.70
C THR A 288 21.05 9.90 0.88
N LYS A 289 22.05 10.24 1.72
CA LYS A 289 23.10 9.32 2.13
C LYS A 289 22.54 8.01 2.67
N LEU A 290 21.53 8.08 3.57
CA LEU A 290 20.86 6.90 4.11
C LEU A 290 20.31 6.00 3.01
N GLY A 291 19.64 6.56 2.00
CA GLY A 291 19.12 5.79 0.87
C GLY A 291 20.18 5.15 0.01
N GLN A 292 21.35 5.81 -0.14
CA GLN A 292 22.50 5.20 -0.84
C GLN A 292 23.09 4.05 0.00
N ASP A 293 23.21 4.24 1.33
CA ASP A 293 23.67 3.20 2.24
C ASP A 293 22.72 1.98 2.19
N ILE A 294 21.40 2.20 2.22
CA ILE A 294 20.38 1.14 2.06
C ILE A 294 20.58 0.37 0.75
N LYS A 295 20.78 1.07 -0.38
CA LYS A 295 21.02 0.42 -1.68
C LYS A 295 22.32 -0.39 -1.70
N THR A 296 23.38 0.16 -1.12
CA THR A 296 24.68 -0.50 -1.09
C THR A 296 24.63 -1.77 -0.25
N VAL A 297 23.98 -1.71 0.92
CA VAL A 297 23.73 -2.88 1.78
C VAL A 297 22.92 -3.94 1.03
N GLY A 298 21.87 -3.54 0.30
CA GLY A 298 21.04 -4.46 -0.49
C GLY A 298 21.75 -5.09 -1.68
N MET A 299 22.74 -4.40 -2.26
CA MET A 299 23.54 -4.98 -3.35
C MET A 299 24.59 -5.98 -2.84
N ASN A 300 25.35 -5.60 -1.81
CA ASN A 300 26.35 -6.49 -1.20
C ASN A 300 26.75 -5.98 0.20
N MET A 301 26.43 -6.75 1.24
CA MET A 301 26.73 -6.42 2.62
C MET A 301 28.24 -6.35 2.91
N GLN A 302 29.05 -7.19 2.26
CA GLN A 302 30.50 -7.19 2.48
C GLN A 302 31.15 -5.92 1.89
N VAL A 303 30.71 -5.51 0.69
CA VAL A 303 31.15 -4.27 0.05
C VAL A 303 30.71 -3.06 0.88
N ALA A 304 29.47 -3.06 1.40
CA ALA A 304 28.98 -2.01 2.27
C ALA A 304 29.82 -1.87 3.55
N THR A 305 30.18 -3.00 4.20
CA THR A 305 31.05 -3.01 5.39
C THR A 305 32.45 -2.49 5.06
N ALA A 306 33.05 -2.92 3.95
CA ALA A 306 34.35 -2.45 3.49
C ALA A 306 34.35 -0.93 3.18
N ALA A 307 33.20 -0.38 2.74
CA ALA A 307 33.02 1.05 2.53
C ALA A 307 32.71 1.84 3.82
N GLY A 308 32.76 1.20 5.00
CA GLY A 308 32.52 1.83 6.30
C GLY A 308 31.04 2.06 6.64
N ILE A 309 30.12 1.42 5.92
CA ILE A 309 28.68 1.51 6.19
C ILE A 309 28.32 0.54 7.33
N ASN A 310 27.66 1.05 8.37
CA ASN A 310 27.13 0.21 9.42
C ASN A 310 25.86 -0.55 8.92
N VAL A 311 26.09 -1.78 8.44
CA VAL A 311 25.06 -2.64 7.84
C VAL A 311 23.90 -2.86 8.81
N ASP A 312 24.18 -3.22 10.07
CA ASP A 312 23.15 -3.55 11.03
C ASP A 312 22.25 -2.34 11.37
N LYS A 313 22.86 -1.16 11.56
CA LYS A 313 22.09 0.07 11.79
C LYS A 313 21.26 0.45 10.57
N THR A 314 21.81 0.33 9.37
CA THR A 314 21.10 0.66 8.11
C THR A 314 19.88 -0.24 7.93
N ARG A 315 19.99 -1.53 8.22
CA ARG A 315 18.89 -2.51 8.16
C ARG A 315 17.80 -2.21 9.18
N ILE A 316 18.17 -1.88 10.43
CA ILE A 316 17.21 -1.47 11.47
C ILE A 316 16.46 -0.22 11.00
N VAL A 317 17.15 0.80 10.52
CA VAL A 317 16.50 2.05 10.07
C VAL A 317 15.55 1.79 8.90
N ALA A 318 15.95 0.96 7.92
CA ALA A 318 15.07 0.59 6.80
C ALA A 318 13.80 -0.13 7.27
N THR A 319 13.92 -1.03 8.27
CA THR A 319 12.79 -1.73 8.88
C THR A 319 11.88 -0.77 9.64
N VAL A 320 12.44 0.10 10.48
CA VAL A 320 11.67 1.10 11.25
C VAL A 320 10.89 2.02 10.31
N LEU A 321 11.51 2.55 9.26
CA LEU A 321 10.83 3.39 8.27
C LEU A 321 9.68 2.64 7.59
N SER A 322 9.91 1.37 7.23
CA SER A 322 8.86 0.51 6.67
C SER A 322 7.68 0.34 7.63
N THR A 323 7.96 0.03 8.90
CA THR A 323 6.94 -0.19 9.94
C THR A 323 6.14 1.08 10.23
N VAL A 324 6.80 2.26 10.28
CA VAL A 324 6.15 3.56 10.44
C VAL A 324 5.23 3.89 9.27
N ILE A 325 5.71 3.71 8.03
CA ILE A 325 4.89 3.95 6.83
C ILE A 325 3.70 2.98 6.80
N ALA A 326 3.89 1.72 7.20
CA ALA A 326 2.80 0.75 7.29
C ALA A 326 1.75 1.15 8.34
N SER A 327 2.17 1.73 9.48
CA SER A 327 1.26 2.26 10.50
C SER A 327 0.38 3.39 9.94
N TRP A 328 0.96 4.36 9.24
CA TRP A 328 0.19 5.40 8.56
C TRP A 328 -0.74 4.85 7.48
N GLY A 329 -0.26 3.84 6.73
CA GLY A 329 -1.07 3.15 5.74
C GLY A 329 -2.30 2.48 6.35
N GLN A 330 -2.16 1.82 7.49
CA GLN A 330 -3.27 1.17 8.18
C GLN A 330 -4.29 2.17 8.72
N ILE A 331 -3.84 3.30 9.26
CA ILE A 331 -4.73 4.37 9.70
C ILE A 331 -5.58 4.91 8.53
N ILE A 332 -4.95 5.18 7.39
CA ILE A 332 -5.67 5.62 6.17
C ILE A 332 -6.63 4.53 5.67
N PHE A 333 -6.22 3.26 5.73
CA PHE A 333 -7.06 2.12 5.34
C PHE A 333 -8.31 2.02 6.23
N LEU A 334 -8.14 2.03 7.55
CA LEU A 334 -9.24 1.82 8.49
C LEU A 334 -10.20 3.02 8.55
N GLN A 335 -9.71 4.26 8.49
CA GLN A 335 -10.58 5.42 8.43
C GLN A 335 -11.46 5.43 7.16
N ASN A 336 -10.94 4.89 6.03
CA ASN A 336 -11.70 4.73 4.78
C ASN A 336 -12.76 3.60 4.87
N ILE A 337 -12.54 2.56 5.68
CA ILE A 337 -13.54 1.52 5.95
C ILE A 337 -14.57 2.02 6.96
N GLY A 338 -14.12 2.81 7.96
CA GLY A 338 -14.94 3.43 8.97
C GLY A 338 -15.21 2.57 10.20
N ASN A 339 -14.56 1.42 10.29
CA ASN A 339 -14.51 0.55 11.47
C ASN A 339 -13.18 -0.21 11.53
N VAL A 340 -12.91 -0.82 12.67
CA VAL A 340 -11.82 -1.76 12.87
C VAL A 340 -12.38 -3.11 13.31
N GLN A 341 -11.95 -4.17 12.65
CA GLN A 341 -12.11 -5.53 13.15
C GLN A 341 -10.89 -5.83 14.01
N THR A 342 -11.05 -5.70 15.31
CA THR A 342 -9.96 -5.66 16.30
C THR A 342 -8.96 -6.79 16.14
N PHE A 343 -9.41 -7.99 15.77
CA PHE A 343 -8.55 -9.18 15.70
C PHE A 343 -8.18 -9.59 14.25
N ASN A 344 -8.73 -8.93 13.22
CA ASN A 344 -8.55 -9.36 11.83
C ASN A 344 -8.02 -8.28 10.89
N SER A 345 -8.18 -6.99 11.22
CA SER A 345 -7.88 -5.89 10.28
C SER A 345 -6.41 -5.80 9.89
N HIS A 346 -5.49 -6.27 10.72
CA HIS A 346 -4.05 -6.24 10.49
C HIS A 346 -3.49 -7.56 9.92
N GLU A 347 -4.21 -8.68 10.07
CA GLU A 347 -3.70 -10.04 9.82
C GLU A 347 -3.21 -10.24 8.38
N GLN A 348 -4.00 -9.83 7.40
CA GLN A 348 -3.72 -10.07 5.98
C GLN A 348 -2.93 -8.95 5.30
N VAL A 349 -2.59 -7.87 6.02
CA VAL A 349 -1.95 -6.68 5.44
C VAL A 349 -0.62 -7.03 4.77
N GLY A 350 0.22 -7.83 5.44
CA GLY A 350 1.51 -8.25 4.90
C GLY A 350 1.36 -9.04 3.60
N THR A 351 0.46 -10.02 3.60
CA THR A 351 0.22 -10.90 2.45
C THR A 351 -0.32 -10.13 1.25
N TYR A 352 -1.32 -9.27 1.45
CA TYR A 352 -1.93 -8.52 0.35
C TYR A 352 -1.00 -7.42 -0.20
N ALA A 353 -0.25 -6.75 0.66
CA ALA A 353 0.71 -5.75 0.21
C ALA A 353 1.85 -6.37 -0.61
N VAL A 354 2.37 -7.53 -0.17
CA VAL A 354 3.39 -8.29 -0.90
C VAL A 354 2.85 -8.81 -2.23
N ALA A 355 1.65 -9.41 -2.24
CA ALA A 355 1.01 -9.88 -3.47
C ALA A 355 0.82 -8.74 -4.47
N ALA A 356 0.32 -7.58 -4.01
CA ALA A 356 0.15 -6.41 -4.85
C ALA A 356 1.48 -5.92 -5.44
N LEU A 357 2.54 -5.85 -4.63
CA LEU A 357 3.86 -5.44 -5.09
C LEU A 357 4.41 -6.38 -6.18
N LEU A 358 4.25 -7.69 -6.01
CA LEU A 358 4.66 -8.72 -6.98
C LEU A 358 3.86 -8.67 -8.28
N VAL A 359 2.54 -8.45 -8.21
CA VAL A 359 1.68 -8.22 -9.39
C VAL A 359 2.17 -7.04 -10.21
N GLY A 360 2.69 -6.01 -9.56
CA GLY A 360 3.31 -4.86 -10.23
C GLY A 360 4.64 -5.16 -10.92
N GLY A 361 5.14 -6.40 -10.84
CA GLY A 361 6.39 -6.82 -11.45
C GLY A 361 7.63 -6.51 -10.60
N ALA A 362 7.47 -6.24 -9.31
CA ALA A 362 8.60 -6.18 -8.38
C ALA A 362 9.19 -7.58 -8.16
N SER A 363 10.41 -7.61 -7.69
CA SER A 363 11.11 -8.84 -7.29
C SER A 363 11.53 -8.76 -5.83
N ILE A 364 12.12 -9.84 -5.34
CA ILE A 364 12.66 -9.91 -3.97
C ILE A 364 13.76 -8.85 -3.76
N ASP A 365 14.52 -8.51 -4.82
CA ASP A 365 15.69 -7.64 -4.74
C ASP A 365 15.42 -6.22 -5.26
N LYS A 366 14.31 -5.98 -5.95
CA LYS A 366 14.03 -4.68 -6.62
C LYS A 366 12.55 -4.33 -6.57
N ALA A 367 12.28 -3.15 -6.04
CA ALA A 367 10.96 -2.54 -6.04
C ALA A 367 11.05 -1.06 -6.45
N THR A 368 10.08 -0.59 -7.21
CA THR A 368 10.00 0.80 -7.68
C THR A 368 8.61 1.37 -7.44
N MET A 369 8.48 2.69 -7.33
CA MET A 369 7.17 3.36 -7.19
C MET A 369 6.21 3.01 -8.32
N GLY A 370 6.68 2.89 -9.57
CA GLY A 370 5.84 2.48 -10.69
C GLY A 370 5.23 1.09 -10.48
N GLN A 371 6.04 0.14 -10.01
CA GLN A 371 5.58 -1.22 -9.70
C GLN A 371 4.59 -1.24 -8.53
N VAL A 372 4.79 -0.41 -7.51
CA VAL A 372 3.81 -0.25 -6.41
C VAL A 372 2.45 0.16 -6.95
N PHE A 373 2.38 1.25 -7.74
CA PHE A 373 1.10 1.74 -8.25
C PHE A 373 0.46 0.77 -9.25
N THR A 374 1.23 0.22 -10.19
CA THR A 374 0.73 -0.79 -11.13
C THR A 374 0.18 -2.01 -10.39
N GLY A 375 0.92 -2.49 -9.40
CA GLY A 375 0.51 -3.63 -8.59
C GLY A 375 -0.71 -3.34 -7.73
N THR A 376 -0.76 -2.16 -7.10
CA THR A 376 -1.93 -1.75 -6.31
C THR A 376 -3.20 -1.74 -7.17
N VAL A 377 -3.13 -1.17 -8.36
CA VAL A 377 -4.28 -1.12 -9.28
C VAL A 377 -4.70 -2.53 -9.72
N LEU A 378 -3.78 -3.31 -10.26
CA LEU A 378 -4.10 -4.64 -10.81
C LEU A 378 -4.56 -5.62 -9.74
N PHE A 379 -3.84 -5.68 -8.62
CA PHE A 379 -4.20 -6.57 -7.51
C PHE A 379 -5.58 -6.25 -6.96
N HIS A 380 -5.87 -4.98 -6.69
CA HIS A 380 -7.14 -4.61 -6.09
C HIS A 380 -8.32 -4.69 -7.07
N ILE A 381 -8.11 -4.49 -8.38
CA ILE A 381 -9.15 -4.80 -9.38
C ILE A 381 -9.51 -6.28 -9.31
N LEU A 382 -8.53 -7.19 -9.35
CA LEU A 382 -8.80 -8.62 -9.21
C LEU A 382 -9.47 -8.93 -7.88
N PHE A 383 -8.98 -8.34 -6.79
CA PHE A 383 -9.45 -8.61 -5.45
C PHE A 383 -10.96 -8.35 -5.27
N PHE A 384 -11.51 -7.30 -5.86
CA PHE A 384 -12.96 -7.02 -5.73
C PHE A 384 -13.81 -7.55 -6.89
N ILE A 385 -13.22 -7.74 -8.08
CA ILE A 385 -13.95 -8.25 -9.25
C ILE A 385 -14.10 -9.76 -9.22
N THR A 386 -13.11 -10.50 -8.69
CA THR A 386 -13.13 -11.97 -8.70
C THR A 386 -14.34 -12.58 -7.98
N PRO A 387 -14.76 -12.12 -6.78
CA PRO A 387 -15.97 -12.63 -6.15
C PRO A 387 -17.24 -12.36 -6.98
N LEU A 388 -17.30 -11.20 -7.63
CA LEU A 388 -18.42 -10.82 -8.48
C LEU A 388 -18.46 -11.66 -9.78
N ALA A 389 -17.30 -11.90 -10.39
CA ALA A 389 -17.19 -12.80 -11.53
C ALA A 389 -17.50 -14.26 -11.15
N GLY A 390 -17.02 -14.71 -9.98
CA GLY A 390 -17.33 -16.03 -9.43
C GLY A 390 -18.81 -16.25 -9.19
N LYS A 391 -19.50 -15.26 -8.65
CA LYS A 391 -20.96 -15.29 -8.50
C LYS A 391 -21.69 -15.48 -9.84
N VAL A 392 -21.21 -14.85 -10.90
CA VAL A 392 -21.80 -15.01 -12.25
C VAL A 392 -21.49 -16.38 -12.86
N LEU A 393 -20.27 -16.89 -12.67
CA LEU A 393 -19.84 -18.17 -13.25
C LEU A 393 -20.43 -19.39 -12.53
N PHE A 394 -20.46 -19.34 -11.20
CA PHE A 394 -20.78 -20.50 -10.36
C PHE A 394 -22.13 -20.38 -9.66
N SER A 395 -22.84 -19.25 -9.81
CA SER A 395 -24.08 -18.93 -9.08
C SER A 395 -23.94 -18.98 -7.56
N ASP A 396 -22.70 -19.02 -7.04
CA ASP A 396 -22.35 -19.08 -5.63
C ASP A 396 -21.31 -18.01 -5.27
N PRO A 397 -21.64 -17.04 -4.41
CA PRO A 397 -20.70 -16.02 -3.97
C PRO A 397 -19.52 -16.58 -3.17
N GLN A 398 -19.69 -17.69 -2.43
CA GLN A 398 -18.62 -18.27 -1.61
C GLN A 398 -17.49 -18.83 -2.47
N LEU A 399 -17.81 -19.48 -3.58
CA LEU A 399 -16.80 -19.96 -4.53
C LEU A 399 -15.98 -18.80 -5.09
N GLY A 400 -16.58 -17.64 -5.33
CA GLY A 400 -15.87 -16.44 -5.75
C GLY A 400 -14.88 -15.93 -4.69
N GLU A 401 -15.25 -15.99 -3.41
CA GLU A 401 -14.37 -15.63 -2.29
C GLU A 401 -13.20 -16.62 -2.15
N TYR A 402 -13.45 -17.92 -2.23
CA TYR A 402 -12.36 -18.91 -2.23
C TYR A 402 -11.41 -18.72 -3.41
N PHE A 403 -11.94 -18.40 -4.60
CA PHE A 403 -11.10 -18.12 -5.77
C PHE A 403 -10.25 -16.86 -5.59
N ARG A 404 -10.77 -15.83 -4.94
CA ARG A 404 -10.00 -14.64 -4.55
C ARG A 404 -8.81 -14.99 -3.65
N VAL A 405 -9.05 -15.79 -2.60
CA VAL A 405 -8.00 -16.23 -1.67
C VAL A 405 -6.95 -17.07 -2.40
N PHE A 406 -7.40 -18.03 -3.23
CA PHE A 406 -6.52 -18.83 -4.07
C PHE A 406 -5.65 -17.96 -4.99
N LEU A 407 -6.22 -16.94 -5.64
CA LEU A 407 -5.47 -16.02 -6.47
C LEU A 407 -4.40 -15.26 -5.66
N CYS A 408 -4.73 -14.76 -4.46
CA CYS A 408 -3.77 -14.00 -3.64
C CYS A 408 -2.52 -14.82 -3.31
N TYR A 409 -2.68 -16.06 -2.84
CA TYR A 409 -1.55 -16.94 -2.55
C TYR A 409 -0.88 -17.47 -3.82
N GLY A 410 -1.66 -17.78 -4.85
CA GLY A 410 -1.15 -18.22 -6.15
C GLY A 410 -0.27 -17.17 -6.83
N ILE A 411 -0.61 -15.88 -6.71
CA ILE A 411 0.20 -14.76 -7.20
C ILE A 411 1.60 -14.78 -6.58
N ILE A 412 1.68 -14.92 -5.26
CA ILE A 412 2.96 -14.96 -4.55
C ILE A 412 3.78 -16.15 -5.05
N ALA A 413 3.18 -17.35 -5.09
CA ALA A 413 3.85 -18.57 -5.53
C ALA A 413 4.35 -18.44 -6.98
N VAL A 414 3.49 -18.05 -7.92
CA VAL A 414 3.85 -17.91 -9.35
C VAL A 414 4.94 -16.85 -9.54
N SER A 415 4.82 -15.71 -8.85
CA SER A 415 5.82 -14.64 -8.96
C SER A 415 7.19 -15.09 -8.45
N LEU A 416 7.24 -15.84 -7.35
CA LEU A 416 8.48 -16.40 -6.80
C LEU A 416 9.09 -17.46 -7.71
N ILE A 417 8.28 -18.34 -8.31
CA ILE A 417 8.74 -19.36 -9.28
C ILE A 417 9.34 -18.65 -10.51
N LEU A 418 8.64 -17.68 -11.08
CA LEU A 418 9.13 -16.92 -12.24
C LEU A 418 10.42 -16.15 -11.93
N TYR A 419 10.55 -15.64 -10.70
CA TYR A 419 11.80 -15.01 -10.25
C TYR A 419 12.94 -16.02 -10.16
N ALA A 420 12.71 -17.21 -9.60
CA ALA A 420 13.71 -18.28 -9.52
C ALA A 420 14.15 -18.75 -10.91
N TRP A 421 13.21 -18.94 -11.82
CA TRP A 421 13.51 -19.30 -13.23
C TRP A 421 14.39 -18.28 -13.96
N LYS A 422 14.25 -17.01 -13.64
CA LYS A 422 15.05 -15.94 -14.25
C LYS A 422 16.50 -15.90 -13.77
N LYS A 423 16.81 -16.55 -12.65
CA LYS A 423 18.17 -16.66 -12.06
C LYS A 423 18.97 -17.86 -12.58
N ILE A 424 18.30 -18.85 -13.20
CA ILE A 424 18.88 -20.00 -13.90
C ILE A 424 19.16 -19.60 -15.34
#